data_8ef0b6f91dd372dd421e5b4682760d52
#
_entry.id   8ef0b6f91dd372dd421e5b4682760d52
#
_cell.length_a   1.000
_cell.length_b   1.000
_cell.length_c   1.000
_cell.angle_alpha   90.00
_cell.angle_beta   90.00
_cell.angle_gamma   90.00
#
_symmetry.space_group_name_H-M   'P 1'
#
loop_
_entity.id
_entity.type
_entity.pdbx_description
1 polymer ?
#
loop_
_entity_poly.entity_id
_entity_poly.type
_entity_poly.pdbx_seq_one_letter_code
_entity_poly.pdbx_strand_id
1 'polypeptide(L)'
;MGKIRLLDCTLRDGGYRIDWEFGKNVIANIFEGLVSARVDIIEIGFLDDSRKFDENRTIMPNTQSLNKIFGKLRTGNSMVVAMIDYGTCDICNIQPCSETCIDGIRVIFKEEKMVQALEYCGKLKKLGYKVFVQLVSVTTYTDDKLLELCKIANEVEPYAVSIVDTYGLLYMSGLLHIADVLHSNLKENIVLGYHGHNNFQMGYANGITFIEKRLQRDILIDGTLYGMGKSAGNTPIELLAMYLNETRKAAYDIGRILETIESDIMGFYKKVEWGYSLPYFAAALT
;
A
#
# COMPACT_ATOMS: atom_id res chain seq x y z
N MET A 1 -21.80 -5.68 -6.44
CA MET A 1 -20.34 -5.70 -6.46
C MET A 1 -19.86 -4.37 -5.93
N GLY A 2 -18.96 -4.34 -4.96
CA GLY A 2 -18.40 -3.10 -4.42
C GLY A 2 -17.51 -2.36 -5.42
N LYS A 3 -17.10 -1.14 -5.06
CA LYS A 3 -16.15 -0.35 -5.85
C LYS A 3 -14.75 -0.97 -5.74
N ILE A 4 -14.01 -0.99 -6.85
CA ILE A 4 -12.61 -1.38 -6.90
C ILE A 4 -11.78 -0.11 -6.96
N ARG A 5 -10.77 0.03 -6.07
CA ARG A 5 -9.84 1.16 -6.07
C ARG A 5 -8.42 0.63 -6.27
N LEU A 6 -7.67 1.37 -7.06
CA LEU A 6 -6.25 1.11 -7.30
C LEU A 6 -5.41 2.02 -6.40
N LEU A 7 -4.44 1.44 -5.68
CA LEU A 7 -3.49 2.17 -4.85
C LEU A 7 -2.08 2.02 -5.40
N ASP A 8 -1.39 3.15 -5.61
CA ASP A 8 0.04 3.15 -5.87
C ASP A 8 0.84 3.29 -4.57
N CYS A 9 1.83 2.43 -4.40
CA CYS A 9 2.75 2.48 -3.27
C CYS A 9 4.23 2.63 -3.70
N THR A 10 4.50 3.17 -4.89
CA THR A 10 5.86 3.35 -5.42
C THR A 10 6.75 4.16 -4.50
N LEU A 11 6.29 5.33 -4.05
CA LEU A 11 7.07 6.23 -3.18
C LEU A 11 7.31 5.65 -1.78
N ARG A 12 6.59 4.62 -1.38
CA ARG A 12 6.80 3.92 -0.11
C ARG A 12 7.57 2.61 -0.30
N ASP A 13 6.99 1.64 -1.02
CA ASP A 13 7.57 0.30 -1.16
C ASP A 13 8.79 0.30 -2.10
N GLY A 14 8.73 1.07 -3.18
CA GLY A 14 9.87 1.29 -4.06
C GLY A 14 11.08 1.87 -3.34
N GLY A 15 10.86 2.64 -2.29
CA GLY A 15 11.90 3.24 -1.45
C GLY A 15 12.84 2.22 -0.80
N TYR A 16 12.41 0.99 -0.53
CA TYR A 16 13.29 -0.07 -0.02
C TYR A 16 14.47 -0.39 -0.95
N ARG A 17 14.38 -0.04 -2.24
CA ARG A 17 15.46 -0.29 -3.22
C ARG A 17 16.56 0.78 -3.18
N ILE A 18 16.25 1.97 -2.66
CA ILE A 18 17.09 3.17 -2.77
C ILE A 18 17.15 3.98 -1.46
N ASP A 19 16.85 3.37 -0.32
CA ASP A 19 16.73 4.04 0.99
C ASP A 19 15.82 5.29 0.92
N TRP A 20 14.71 5.17 0.17
CA TRP A 20 13.73 6.22 -0.10
C TRP A 20 14.28 7.51 -0.74
N GLU A 21 15.50 7.49 -1.27
CA GLU A 21 16.18 8.61 -1.90
C GLU A 21 15.80 8.74 -3.39
N PHE A 22 14.59 9.21 -3.64
CA PHE A 22 14.11 9.44 -5.01
C PHE A 22 14.64 10.75 -5.59
N GLY A 23 14.94 11.76 -4.75
CA GLY A 23 15.19 13.13 -5.16
C GLY A 23 13.91 13.97 -5.27
N LYS A 24 13.97 15.21 -4.79
CA LYS A 24 12.81 16.11 -4.67
C LYS A 24 11.97 16.23 -5.94
N ASN A 25 12.63 16.43 -7.09
CA ASN A 25 11.91 16.62 -8.36
C ASN A 25 11.22 15.33 -8.81
N VAL A 26 11.89 14.18 -8.67
CA VAL A 26 11.33 12.87 -9.03
C VAL A 26 10.14 12.52 -8.13
N ILE A 27 10.20 12.84 -6.84
CA ILE A 27 9.07 12.68 -5.91
C ILE A 27 7.84 13.44 -6.42
N ALA A 28 8.02 14.71 -6.80
CA ALA A 28 6.93 15.53 -7.31
C ALA A 28 6.39 14.99 -8.64
N ASN A 29 7.28 14.63 -9.59
CA ASN A 29 6.90 14.09 -10.88
C ASN A 29 6.09 12.79 -10.76
N ILE A 30 6.56 11.83 -9.94
CA ILE A 30 5.83 10.57 -9.69
C ILE A 30 4.45 10.88 -9.11
N PHE A 31 4.36 11.73 -8.10
CA PHE A 31 3.09 12.08 -7.48
C PHE A 31 2.12 12.73 -8.48
N GLU A 32 2.56 13.74 -9.22
CA GLU A 32 1.73 14.45 -10.22
C GLU A 32 1.36 13.54 -11.40
N GLY A 33 2.27 12.65 -11.81
CA GLY A 33 2.01 11.64 -12.84
C GLY A 33 0.89 10.69 -12.42
N LEU A 34 0.92 10.17 -11.19
CA LEU A 34 -0.11 9.29 -10.63
C LEU A 34 -1.47 9.99 -10.46
N VAL A 35 -1.47 11.25 -10.00
CA VAL A 35 -2.69 12.08 -9.93
C VAL A 35 -3.27 12.30 -11.34
N SER A 36 -2.43 12.64 -12.31
CA SER A 36 -2.84 12.83 -13.71
C SER A 36 -3.36 11.54 -14.33
N ALA A 37 -2.79 10.40 -13.94
CA ALA A 37 -3.24 9.08 -14.33
C ALA A 37 -4.57 8.65 -13.65
N ARG A 38 -5.07 9.47 -12.73
CA ARG A 38 -6.32 9.20 -11.99
C ARG A 38 -6.27 7.98 -11.09
N VAL A 39 -5.11 7.66 -10.52
CA VAL A 39 -4.97 6.60 -9.51
C VAL A 39 -5.77 7.00 -8.28
N ASP A 40 -6.58 6.07 -7.74
CA ASP A 40 -7.54 6.38 -6.66
C ASP A 40 -6.87 6.74 -5.33
N ILE A 41 -5.76 6.06 -4.99
CA ILE A 41 -5.03 6.26 -3.73
C ILE A 41 -3.53 6.25 -4.01
N ILE A 42 -2.80 7.20 -3.43
CA ILE A 42 -1.35 7.33 -3.60
C ILE A 42 -0.69 7.29 -2.23
N GLU A 43 0.18 6.31 -2.00
CA GLU A 43 0.97 6.17 -0.78
C GLU A 43 2.31 6.88 -0.95
N ILE A 44 2.48 8.00 -0.23
CA ILE A 44 3.57 8.94 -0.46
C ILE A 44 4.85 8.70 0.35
N GLY A 45 4.87 7.68 1.19
CA GLY A 45 6.08 7.31 1.93
C GLY A 45 5.82 6.75 3.33
N PHE A 46 6.90 6.68 4.11
CA PHE A 46 6.92 6.20 5.48
C PHE A 46 6.99 7.33 6.51
N LEU A 47 6.41 7.08 7.70
CA LEU A 47 6.63 7.87 8.91
C LEU A 47 7.48 7.05 9.90
N ASP A 48 8.68 7.57 10.19
CA ASP A 48 9.67 6.98 11.09
C ASP A 48 10.41 8.10 11.84
N ASP A 49 10.12 8.29 13.12
CA ASP A 49 10.63 9.40 13.93
C ASP A 49 12.10 9.27 14.30
N SER A 50 12.72 8.13 14.04
CA SER A 50 14.18 7.95 14.14
C SER A 50 14.93 8.61 12.97
N ARG A 51 14.23 8.94 11.87
CA ARG A 51 14.81 9.56 10.69
C ARG A 51 14.84 11.08 10.79
N LYS A 52 15.83 11.69 10.13
CA LYS A 52 15.87 13.14 9.95
C LYS A 52 15.14 13.53 8.68
N PHE A 53 14.52 14.70 8.69
CA PHE A 53 13.89 15.25 7.49
C PHE A 53 14.94 15.48 6.39
N ASP A 54 14.66 14.95 5.21
CA ASP A 54 15.38 15.17 3.96
C ASP A 54 14.37 15.31 2.83
N GLU A 55 14.39 16.44 2.12
CA GLU A 55 13.42 16.71 1.02
C GLU A 55 13.61 15.80 -0.20
N ASN A 56 14.72 15.06 -0.28
CA ASN A 56 14.99 14.09 -1.34
C ASN A 56 14.49 12.69 -1.01
N ARG A 57 13.94 12.47 0.20
CA ARG A 57 13.51 11.16 0.69
C ARG A 57 12.03 11.13 0.99
N THR A 58 11.41 9.97 0.81
CA THR A 58 10.00 9.72 1.14
C THR A 58 9.83 8.97 2.47
N ILE A 59 10.84 8.99 3.35
CA ILE A 59 10.76 8.55 4.74
C ILE A 59 10.90 9.77 5.66
N MET A 60 9.88 10.04 6.49
CA MET A 60 9.71 11.31 7.20
C MET A 60 9.58 11.10 8.70
N PRO A 61 10.14 12.01 9.54
CA PRO A 61 10.03 11.91 11.00
C PRO A 61 8.61 12.14 11.55
N ASN A 62 7.73 12.82 10.83
CA ASN A 62 6.40 13.21 11.29
C ASN A 62 5.53 13.69 10.13
N THR A 63 4.22 13.86 10.37
CA THR A 63 3.27 14.30 9.35
C THR A 63 3.50 15.76 8.89
N GLN A 64 4.06 16.63 9.76
CA GLN A 64 4.41 18.00 9.38
C GLN A 64 5.50 18.03 8.29
N SER A 65 6.40 17.06 8.30
CA SER A 65 7.44 16.91 7.27
C SER A 65 6.86 16.53 5.91
N LEU A 66 5.79 15.73 5.86
CA LEU A 66 5.05 15.44 4.62
C LEU A 66 4.51 16.73 3.99
N ASN A 67 3.95 17.64 4.80
CA ASN A 67 3.43 18.93 4.32
C ASN A 67 4.50 19.78 3.61
N LYS A 68 5.78 19.67 3.99
CA LYS A 68 6.86 20.43 3.36
C LYS A 68 7.10 20.01 1.90
N ILE A 69 6.86 18.75 1.58
CA ILE A 69 7.05 18.19 0.23
C ILE A 69 5.73 18.22 -0.55
N PHE A 70 4.68 17.63 0.02
CA PHE A 70 3.43 17.35 -0.69
C PHE A 70 2.34 18.40 -0.48
N GLY A 71 2.43 19.24 0.56
CA GLY A 71 1.35 20.15 0.96
C GLY A 71 0.97 21.23 -0.08
N LYS A 72 1.81 21.45 -1.09
CA LYS A 72 1.52 22.38 -2.21
C LYS A 72 1.15 21.67 -3.51
N LEU A 73 1.27 20.35 -3.57
CA LEU A 73 0.94 19.57 -4.76
C LEU A 73 -0.58 19.35 -4.83
N ARG A 74 -1.10 19.33 -6.05
CA ARG A 74 -2.53 19.10 -6.27
C ARG A 74 -2.82 17.60 -6.24
N THR A 75 -3.75 17.18 -5.41
CA THR A 75 -4.15 15.78 -5.25
C THR A 75 -5.23 15.34 -6.25
N GLY A 76 -5.88 16.28 -6.92
CA GLY A 76 -7.03 15.97 -7.79
C GLY A 76 -8.13 15.27 -7.01
N ASN A 77 -8.53 14.08 -7.48
CA ASN A 77 -9.49 13.19 -6.81
C ASN A 77 -8.82 12.03 -6.06
N SER A 78 -7.48 11.99 -6.04
CA SER A 78 -6.73 10.93 -5.38
C SER A 78 -6.73 11.14 -3.87
N MET A 79 -6.97 10.07 -3.13
CA MET A 79 -6.72 10.03 -1.69
C MET A 79 -5.22 9.89 -1.46
N VAL A 80 -4.66 10.65 -0.53
CA VAL A 80 -3.23 10.60 -0.20
C VAL A 80 -3.04 9.91 1.14
N VAL A 81 -2.14 8.92 1.21
CA VAL A 81 -1.88 8.17 2.43
C VAL A 81 -0.38 8.01 2.68
N ALA A 82 -0.01 7.77 3.94
CA ALA A 82 1.35 7.41 4.33
C ALA A 82 1.34 6.14 5.17
N MET A 83 2.48 5.47 5.32
CA MET A 83 2.61 4.25 6.10
C MET A 83 3.38 4.45 7.39
N ILE A 84 3.00 3.70 8.42
CA ILE A 84 3.73 3.53 9.69
C ILE A 84 3.94 2.04 9.91
N ASP A 85 5.15 1.61 10.23
CA ASP A 85 5.38 0.34 10.91
C ASP A 85 5.11 0.57 12.39
N TYR A 86 4.25 -0.23 13.00
CA TYR A 86 3.86 -0.02 14.39
C TYR A 86 5.07 0.00 15.32
N GLY A 87 5.30 1.16 15.93
CA GLY A 87 6.44 1.44 16.80
C GLY A 87 7.53 2.33 16.18
N THR A 88 7.45 2.67 14.88
CA THR A 88 8.45 3.55 14.25
C THR A 88 8.08 5.04 14.32
N CYS A 89 6.85 5.36 14.66
CA CYS A 89 6.43 6.76 14.82
C CYS A 89 5.46 6.88 16.00
N ASP A 90 5.83 7.68 17.00
CA ASP A 90 4.97 7.95 18.14
C ASP A 90 3.78 8.81 17.74
N ILE A 91 2.64 8.62 18.41
CA ILE A 91 1.39 9.34 18.12
C ILE A 91 1.55 10.87 18.30
N CYS A 92 2.45 11.32 19.17
CA CYS A 92 2.74 12.74 19.37
C CYS A 92 3.40 13.41 18.16
N ASN A 93 3.97 12.65 17.23
CA ASN A 93 4.55 13.11 15.97
C ASN A 93 3.52 13.16 14.81
N ILE A 94 2.24 12.84 15.11
CA ILE A 94 1.14 12.82 14.15
C ILE A 94 0.18 13.96 14.47
N GLN A 95 0.11 14.99 13.60
CA GLN A 95 -0.84 16.08 13.73
C GLN A 95 -2.26 15.59 13.39
N PRO A 96 -3.31 16.32 13.82
CA PRO A 96 -4.68 16.09 13.33
C PRO A 96 -4.72 16.06 11.79
N CYS A 97 -5.54 15.19 11.22
CA CYS A 97 -5.66 15.03 9.76
C CYS A 97 -5.95 16.37 9.04
N SER A 98 -6.75 17.24 9.66
CA SER A 98 -7.09 18.57 9.13
C SER A 98 -5.89 19.52 8.98
N GLU A 99 -4.76 19.22 9.60
CA GLU A 99 -3.52 20.02 9.57
C GLU A 99 -2.47 19.40 8.63
N THR A 100 -2.79 18.32 7.94
CA THR A 100 -1.86 17.58 7.10
C THR A 100 -2.34 17.45 5.66
N CYS A 101 -1.41 17.10 4.76
CA CYS A 101 -1.70 16.86 3.34
C CYS A 101 -2.15 15.42 3.05
N ILE A 102 -2.30 14.56 4.05
CA ILE A 102 -2.71 13.17 3.88
C ILE A 102 -4.10 12.92 4.48
N ASP A 103 -4.87 12.08 3.80
CA ASP A 103 -6.23 11.68 4.20
C ASP A 103 -6.23 10.46 5.11
N GLY A 104 -5.16 9.65 5.04
CA GLY A 104 -5.13 8.38 5.76
C GLY A 104 -3.73 7.90 6.11
N ILE A 105 -3.71 6.94 7.03
CA ILE A 105 -2.48 6.28 7.49
C ILE A 105 -2.67 4.77 7.40
N ARG A 106 -1.71 4.10 6.77
CA ARG A 106 -1.61 2.65 6.67
C ARG A 106 -0.67 2.16 7.77
N VAL A 107 -1.12 1.22 8.59
CA VAL A 107 -0.34 0.69 9.72
C VAL A 107 0.00 -0.76 9.44
N ILE A 108 1.30 -1.06 9.25
CA ILE A 108 1.82 -2.42 9.20
C ILE A 108 2.24 -2.86 10.61
N PHE A 109 2.09 -4.14 10.89
CA PHE A 109 2.52 -4.75 12.17
C PHE A 109 2.70 -6.26 12.00
N LYS A 110 3.55 -6.84 12.84
CA LYS A 110 3.67 -8.29 12.97
C LYS A 110 2.54 -8.85 13.86
N GLU A 111 2.19 -10.13 13.66
CA GLU A 111 1.06 -10.78 14.34
C GLU A 111 1.10 -10.59 15.88
N GLU A 112 2.28 -10.73 16.50
CA GLU A 112 2.46 -10.58 17.94
C GLU A 112 2.17 -9.17 18.49
N LYS A 113 2.10 -8.16 17.60
CA LYS A 113 1.78 -6.75 17.93
C LYS A 113 0.35 -6.36 17.56
N MET A 114 -0.47 -7.29 17.10
CA MET A 114 -1.79 -7.03 16.52
C MET A 114 -2.69 -6.18 17.43
N VAL A 115 -2.83 -6.55 18.70
CA VAL A 115 -3.73 -5.85 19.64
C VAL A 115 -3.30 -4.39 19.81
N GLN A 116 -2.02 -4.17 20.14
CA GLN A 116 -1.48 -2.82 20.37
C GLN A 116 -1.51 -1.96 19.09
N ALA A 117 -1.26 -2.58 17.94
CA ALA A 117 -1.32 -1.88 16.65
C ALA A 117 -2.75 -1.45 16.31
N LEU A 118 -3.76 -2.26 16.59
CA LEU A 118 -5.16 -1.90 16.40
C LEU A 118 -5.63 -0.82 17.40
N GLU A 119 -5.14 -0.84 18.64
CA GLU A 119 -5.35 0.28 19.58
C GLU A 119 -4.73 1.58 19.05
N TYR A 120 -3.53 1.51 18.49
CA TYR A 120 -2.88 2.65 17.84
C TYR A 120 -3.70 3.15 16.63
N CYS A 121 -4.23 2.24 15.82
CA CYS A 121 -5.17 2.57 14.75
C CYS A 121 -6.40 3.35 15.27
N GLY A 122 -6.94 2.98 16.42
CA GLY A 122 -8.02 3.70 17.08
C GLY A 122 -7.64 5.13 17.48
N LYS A 123 -6.38 5.36 17.90
CA LYS A 123 -5.87 6.71 18.19
C LYS A 123 -5.74 7.54 16.91
N LEU A 124 -5.20 6.97 15.82
CA LEU A 124 -5.10 7.64 14.52
C LEU A 124 -6.49 8.02 13.96
N LYS A 125 -7.48 7.14 14.12
CA LYS A 125 -8.88 7.44 13.73
C LYS A 125 -9.44 8.63 14.50
N LYS A 126 -9.13 8.76 15.81
CA LYS A 126 -9.52 9.94 16.63
C LYS A 126 -8.86 11.24 16.17
N LEU A 127 -7.69 11.18 15.51
CA LEU A 127 -7.05 12.33 14.86
C LEU A 127 -7.67 12.67 13.49
N GLY A 128 -8.70 11.93 13.04
CA GLY A 128 -9.45 12.19 11.83
C GLY A 128 -8.96 11.42 10.59
N TYR A 129 -7.96 10.59 10.70
CA TYR A 129 -7.43 9.82 9.56
C TYR A 129 -8.32 8.63 9.16
N LYS A 130 -8.40 8.34 7.87
CA LYS A 130 -8.77 7.02 7.37
C LYS A 130 -7.63 6.06 7.69
N VAL A 131 -7.93 5.01 8.45
CA VAL A 131 -6.89 4.07 8.90
C VAL A 131 -6.98 2.77 8.13
N PHE A 132 -5.84 2.29 7.65
CA PHE A 132 -5.71 1.05 6.90
C PHE A 132 -4.88 0.07 7.73
N VAL A 133 -5.42 -1.08 8.03
CA VAL A 133 -4.77 -2.17 8.77
C VAL A 133 -4.10 -3.11 7.77
N GLN A 134 -2.78 -3.35 7.92
CA GLN A 134 -1.98 -4.11 6.97
C GLN A 134 -1.43 -5.38 7.62
N LEU A 135 -1.93 -6.55 7.20
CA LEU A 135 -1.56 -7.86 7.77
C LEU A 135 -0.24 -8.36 7.17
N VAL A 136 0.88 -7.87 7.70
CA VAL A 136 2.22 -8.27 7.24
C VAL A 136 2.44 -9.77 7.51
N SER A 137 3.12 -10.44 6.56
CA SER A 137 3.38 -11.89 6.64
C SER A 137 2.12 -12.72 6.83
N VAL A 138 1.06 -12.39 6.12
CA VAL A 138 -0.27 -13.00 6.28
C VAL A 138 -0.26 -14.52 6.17
N THR A 139 0.73 -15.12 5.51
CA THR A 139 0.92 -16.57 5.40
C THR A 139 1.21 -17.28 6.74
N THR A 140 1.57 -16.52 7.78
CA THR A 140 1.79 -17.07 9.14
C THR A 140 0.53 -17.05 10.00
N TYR A 141 -0.53 -16.34 9.57
CA TYR A 141 -1.77 -16.23 10.35
C TYR A 141 -2.61 -17.51 10.24
N THR A 142 -2.99 -18.06 11.39
CA THR A 142 -4.01 -19.10 11.47
C THR A 142 -5.41 -18.50 11.33
N ASP A 143 -6.42 -19.32 11.01
CA ASP A 143 -7.81 -18.85 10.95
C ASP A 143 -8.27 -18.24 12.29
N ASP A 144 -7.86 -18.82 13.43
CA ASP A 144 -8.17 -18.25 14.76
C ASP A 144 -7.59 -16.85 14.92
N LYS A 145 -6.37 -16.59 14.41
CA LYS A 145 -5.76 -15.26 14.45
C LYS A 145 -6.45 -14.27 13.51
N LEU A 146 -6.89 -14.72 12.34
CA LEU A 146 -7.70 -13.90 11.43
C LEU A 146 -9.06 -13.54 12.06
N LEU A 147 -9.70 -14.47 12.76
CA LEU A 147 -10.95 -14.23 13.48
C LEU A 147 -10.76 -13.26 14.67
N GLU A 148 -9.68 -13.42 15.45
CA GLU A 148 -9.30 -12.49 16.51
C GLU A 148 -9.11 -11.06 15.96
N LEU A 149 -8.37 -10.95 14.86
CA LEU A 149 -8.18 -9.68 14.16
C LEU A 149 -9.52 -9.06 13.72
N CYS A 150 -10.38 -9.84 13.08
CA CYS A 150 -11.70 -9.35 12.64
C CYS A 150 -12.52 -8.81 13.81
N LYS A 151 -12.50 -9.47 14.96
CA LYS A 151 -13.20 -9.02 16.16
C LYS A 151 -12.72 -7.63 16.58
N ILE A 152 -11.40 -7.42 16.73
CA ILE A 152 -10.83 -6.15 17.16
C ILE A 152 -11.00 -5.08 16.06
N ALA A 153 -10.80 -5.44 14.80
CA ALA A 153 -11.00 -4.53 13.67
C ALA A 153 -12.45 -4.03 13.58
N ASN A 154 -13.43 -4.90 13.89
CA ASN A 154 -14.83 -4.50 13.92
C ASN A 154 -15.16 -3.49 15.04
N GLU A 155 -14.39 -3.47 16.13
CA GLU A 155 -14.52 -2.46 17.20
C GLU A 155 -13.87 -1.13 16.79
N VAL A 156 -12.69 -1.19 16.16
CA VAL A 156 -11.96 -0.01 15.67
C VAL A 156 -12.62 0.61 14.45
N GLU A 157 -13.23 -0.22 13.58
CA GLU A 157 -13.80 0.16 12.28
C GLU A 157 -12.81 0.96 11.42
N PRO A 158 -11.68 0.37 11.03
CA PRO A 158 -10.74 1.00 10.11
C PRO A 158 -11.40 1.22 8.74
N TYR A 159 -10.82 2.10 7.94
CA TYR A 159 -11.24 2.27 6.55
C TYR A 159 -11.04 0.99 5.73
N ALA A 160 -9.89 0.33 5.91
CA ALA A 160 -9.57 -0.91 5.19
C ALA A 160 -8.77 -1.89 6.05
N VAL A 161 -8.90 -3.18 5.72
CA VAL A 161 -8.02 -4.26 6.16
C VAL A 161 -7.43 -4.90 4.92
N SER A 162 -6.09 -5.01 4.84
CA SER A 162 -5.41 -5.55 3.65
C SER A 162 -4.66 -6.83 3.94
N ILE A 163 -4.81 -7.80 3.05
CA ILE A 163 -4.02 -9.02 2.97
C ILE A 163 -2.66 -8.64 2.38
N VAL A 164 -1.57 -8.78 3.15
CA VAL A 164 -0.22 -8.42 2.69
C VAL A 164 0.62 -9.67 2.50
N ASP A 165 0.81 -10.05 1.24
CA ASP A 165 1.71 -11.14 0.85
C ASP A 165 3.16 -10.63 0.79
N THR A 166 3.73 -10.42 1.98
CA THR A 166 5.03 -9.75 2.20
C THR A 166 6.19 -10.39 1.44
N TYR A 167 6.13 -11.69 1.24
CA TYR A 167 7.19 -12.46 0.58
C TYR A 167 6.76 -13.05 -0.76
N GLY A 168 5.56 -12.71 -1.24
CA GLY A 168 5.05 -13.21 -2.51
C GLY A 168 4.88 -14.73 -2.54
N LEU A 169 4.43 -15.34 -1.43
CA LEU A 169 4.32 -16.80 -1.25
C LEU A 169 2.91 -17.33 -1.52
N LEU A 170 1.91 -16.47 -1.56
CA LEU A 170 0.53 -16.89 -1.71
C LEU A 170 0.25 -17.41 -3.11
N TYR A 171 -0.28 -18.62 -3.18
CA TYR A 171 -1.01 -19.09 -4.34
C TYR A 171 -2.47 -18.65 -4.27
N MET A 172 -3.16 -18.70 -5.41
CA MET A 172 -4.56 -18.24 -5.55
C MET A 172 -5.49 -18.85 -4.49
N SER A 173 -5.36 -20.14 -4.19
CA SER A 173 -6.21 -20.83 -3.19
C SER A 173 -6.04 -20.27 -1.80
N GLY A 174 -4.79 -20.01 -1.39
CA GLY A 174 -4.48 -19.40 -0.07
C GLY A 174 -5.02 -17.98 0.03
N LEU A 175 -4.84 -17.17 -1.02
CA LEU A 175 -5.40 -15.82 -1.08
C LEU A 175 -6.92 -15.83 -0.96
N LEU A 176 -7.59 -16.71 -1.72
CA LEU A 176 -9.05 -16.82 -1.71
C LEU A 176 -9.58 -17.28 -0.36
N HIS A 177 -8.90 -18.22 0.31
CA HIS A 177 -9.24 -18.67 1.66
C HIS A 177 -9.19 -17.52 2.67
N ILE A 178 -8.06 -16.80 2.74
CA ILE A 178 -7.91 -15.65 3.65
C ILE A 178 -8.97 -14.58 3.34
N ALA A 179 -9.20 -14.29 2.06
CA ALA A 179 -10.21 -13.33 1.65
C ALA A 179 -11.63 -13.75 2.08
N ASP A 180 -11.97 -15.05 2.05
CA ASP A 180 -13.25 -15.57 2.53
C ASP A 180 -13.41 -15.41 4.03
N VAL A 181 -12.38 -15.76 4.81
CA VAL A 181 -12.38 -15.59 6.27
C VAL A 181 -12.61 -14.12 6.63
N LEU A 182 -11.84 -13.20 6.04
CA LEU A 182 -11.96 -11.77 6.31
C LEU A 182 -13.31 -11.21 5.82
N HIS A 183 -13.74 -11.58 4.60
CA HIS A 183 -15.02 -11.11 4.05
C HIS A 183 -16.22 -11.49 4.91
N SER A 184 -16.22 -12.71 5.42
CA SER A 184 -17.33 -13.25 6.23
C SER A 184 -17.40 -12.70 7.65
N ASN A 185 -16.29 -12.17 8.19
CA ASN A 185 -16.17 -11.78 9.59
C ASN A 185 -15.96 -10.29 9.83
N LEU A 186 -15.52 -9.52 8.82
CA LEU A 186 -15.42 -8.06 8.92
C LEU A 186 -16.76 -7.39 8.60
N LYS A 187 -17.07 -6.27 9.27
CA LYS A 187 -18.21 -5.41 8.94
C LYS A 187 -18.19 -5.01 7.46
N GLU A 188 -19.37 -4.87 6.84
CA GLU A 188 -19.51 -4.62 5.39
C GLU A 188 -18.88 -3.29 4.93
N ASN A 189 -18.86 -2.27 5.80
CA ASN A 189 -18.28 -0.96 5.51
C ASN A 189 -16.75 -0.93 5.51
N ILE A 190 -16.08 -1.98 5.97
CA ILE A 190 -14.60 -2.09 5.96
C ILE A 190 -14.16 -2.58 4.57
N VAL A 191 -13.34 -1.79 3.88
CA VAL A 191 -12.76 -2.16 2.58
C VAL A 191 -11.79 -3.32 2.76
N LEU A 192 -11.79 -4.31 1.86
CA LEU A 192 -10.82 -5.38 1.88
C LEU A 192 -9.75 -5.14 0.81
N GLY A 193 -8.47 -5.14 1.22
CA GLY A 193 -7.35 -4.86 0.34
C GLY A 193 -6.48 -6.09 0.06
N TYR A 194 -5.73 -6.02 -1.03
CA TYR A 194 -4.66 -6.98 -1.35
C TYR A 194 -3.40 -6.23 -1.78
N HIS A 195 -2.28 -6.55 -1.14
CA HIS A 195 -0.93 -6.10 -1.47
C HIS A 195 -0.04 -7.33 -1.70
N GLY A 196 0.46 -7.51 -2.90
CA GLY A 196 1.22 -8.68 -3.28
C GLY A 196 2.62 -8.39 -3.79
N HIS A 197 3.64 -9.05 -3.19
CA HIS A 197 4.97 -9.10 -3.74
C HIS A 197 5.09 -10.18 -4.82
N ASN A 198 6.15 -10.08 -5.63
CA ASN A 198 6.26 -10.83 -6.88
C ASN A 198 7.37 -11.91 -6.87
N ASN A 199 7.76 -12.41 -5.68
CA ASN A 199 8.88 -13.36 -5.57
C ASN A 199 8.60 -14.69 -6.31
N PHE A 200 7.34 -15.16 -6.30
CA PHE A 200 6.88 -16.31 -7.09
C PHE A 200 6.18 -15.88 -8.40
N GLN A 201 6.28 -14.62 -8.79
CA GLN A 201 5.63 -14.02 -9.96
C GLN A 201 4.09 -14.15 -9.96
N MET A 202 3.50 -14.30 -8.76
CA MET A 202 2.05 -14.45 -8.60
C MET A 202 1.33 -13.13 -8.33
N GLY A 203 2.04 -12.01 -8.10
CA GLY A 203 1.42 -10.75 -7.68
C GLY A 203 0.30 -10.30 -8.59
N TYR A 204 0.52 -10.26 -9.91
CA TYR A 204 -0.49 -9.85 -10.88
C TYR A 204 -1.64 -10.87 -10.99
N ALA A 205 -1.32 -12.16 -11.07
CA ALA A 205 -2.32 -13.22 -11.15
C ALA A 205 -3.22 -13.25 -9.90
N ASN A 206 -2.63 -13.08 -8.71
CA ASN A 206 -3.37 -12.97 -7.46
C ASN A 206 -4.22 -11.70 -7.39
N GLY A 207 -3.70 -10.56 -7.89
CA GLY A 207 -4.47 -9.32 -7.99
C GLY A 207 -5.73 -9.49 -8.83
N ILE A 208 -5.61 -10.10 -10.02
CA ILE A 208 -6.76 -10.44 -10.88
C ILE A 208 -7.70 -11.41 -10.16
N THR A 209 -7.17 -12.47 -9.55
CA THR A 209 -7.97 -13.46 -8.82
C THR A 209 -8.81 -12.80 -7.72
N PHE A 210 -8.22 -11.87 -6.98
CA PHE A 210 -8.92 -11.13 -5.93
C PHE A 210 -10.01 -10.21 -6.50
N ILE A 211 -9.75 -9.52 -7.60
CA ILE A 211 -10.75 -8.71 -8.32
C ILE A 211 -11.93 -9.58 -8.82
N GLU A 212 -11.63 -10.73 -9.41
CA GLU A 212 -12.63 -11.62 -10.00
C GLU A 212 -13.43 -12.42 -8.96
N LYS A 213 -13.01 -12.43 -7.71
CA LYS A 213 -13.80 -12.97 -6.60
C LYS A 213 -15.14 -12.24 -6.41
N ARG A 214 -15.25 -11.00 -6.91
CA ARG A 214 -16.50 -10.19 -6.94
C ARG A 214 -17.18 -10.07 -5.59
N LEU A 215 -16.42 -9.76 -4.56
CA LEU A 215 -16.92 -9.56 -3.21
C LEU A 215 -18.02 -8.48 -3.18
N GLN A 216 -18.99 -8.64 -2.27
CA GLN A 216 -20.08 -7.67 -2.07
C GLN A 216 -19.67 -6.50 -1.16
N ARG A 217 -18.39 -6.11 -1.21
CA ARG A 217 -17.82 -4.95 -0.50
C ARG A 217 -16.84 -4.22 -1.40
N ASP A 218 -16.49 -3.00 -1.04
CA ASP A 218 -15.42 -2.27 -1.70
C ASP A 218 -14.09 -3.01 -1.50
N ILE A 219 -13.28 -3.03 -2.55
CA ILE A 219 -11.94 -3.64 -2.51
C ILE A 219 -10.87 -2.66 -2.96
N LEU A 220 -9.65 -2.92 -2.50
CA LEU A 220 -8.44 -2.15 -2.77
C LEU A 220 -7.35 -3.08 -3.30
N ILE A 221 -6.70 -2.69 -4.40
CA ILE A 221 -5.57 -3.44 -4.97
C ILE A 221 -4.36 -2.52 -5.00
N ASP A 222 -3.27 -2.98 -4.40
CA ASP A 222 -2.00 -2.26 -4.39
C ASP A 222 -1.14 -2.66 -5.60
N GLY A 223 -0.41 -1.68 -6.12
CA GLY A 223 0.63 -1.87 -7.12
C GLY A 223 1.69 -0.78 -7.03
N THR A 224 2.73 -0.90 -7.84
CA THR A 224 3.78 0.11 -7.98
C THR A 224 4.13 0.31 -9.45
N LEU A 225 4.62 1.49 -9.80
CA LEU A 225 5.14 1.79 -11.13
C LEU A 225 6.25 0.80 -11.47
N TYR A 226 6.09 0.07 -12.59
CA TYR A 226 7.00 -0.96 -13.06
C TYR A 226 7.34 -2.04 -12.03
N GLY A 227 6.42 -2.27 -11.07
CA GLY A 227 6.62 -3.23 -9.99
C GLY A 227 7.77 -2.89 -9.03
N MET A 228 8.24 -1.63 -8.95
CA MET A 228 9.33 -1.22 -8.06
C MET A 228 8.99 -1.52 -6.59
N GLY A 229 9.85 -2.26 -5.87
CA GLY A 229 9.58 -2.59 -4.48
C GLY A 229 10.58 -3.52 -3.83
N LYS A 230 10.29 -3.87 -2.58
CA LYS A 230 11.10 -4.80 -1.77
C LYS A 230 11.24 -6.16 -2.46
N SER A 231 12.39 -6.83 -2.30
CA SER A 231 12.69 -8.15 -2.88
C SER A 231 12.52 -8.16 -4.41
N ALA A 232 11.70 -9.05 -4.96
CA ALA A 232 11.35 -9.11 -6.38
C ALA A 232 10.39 -8.01 -6.84
N GLY A 233 10.04 -7.08 -5.95
CA GLY A 233 9.09 -6.01 -6.22
C GLY A 233 7.64 -6.40 -6.00
N ASN A 234 6.75 -5.52 -6.43
CA ASN A 234 5.30 -5.59 -6.26
C ASN A 234 4.58 -5.94 -7.57
N THR A 235 3.27 -6.02 -7.51
CA THR A 235 2.43 -6.06 -8.71
C THR A 235 2.60 -4.77 -9.52
N PRO A 236 2.93 -4.83 -10.82
CA PRO A 236 3.01 -3.64 -11.66
C PRO A 236 1.65 -2.96 -11.80
N ILE A 237 1.55 -1.68 -11.42
CA ILE A 237 0.28 -0.94 -11.39
C ILE A 237 -0.29 -0.71 -12.79
N GLU A 238 0.58 -0.52 -13.80
CA GLU A 238 0.19 -0.35 -15.19
C GLU A 238 -0.63 -1.54 -15.71
N LEU A 239 -0.27 -2.76 -15.30
CA LEU A 239 -1.00 -3.98 -15.70
C LEU A 239 -2.37 -4.06 -15.01
N LEU A 240 -2.44 -3.71 -13.72
CA LEU A 240 -3.71 -3.65 -12.98
C LEU A 240 -4.64 -2.58 -13.56
N ALA A 241 -4.10 -1.40 -13.87
CA ALA A 241 -4.86 -0.30 -14.47
C ALA A 241 -5.43 -0.68 -15.85
N MET A 242 -4.61 -1.31 -16.72
CA MET A 242 -5.07 -1.84 -18.01
C MET A 242 -6.19 -2.85 -17.82
N TYR A 243 -6.01 -3.82 -16.92
CA TYR A 243 -7.02 -4.85 -16.63
C TYR A 243 -8.35 -4.22 -16.17
N LEU A 244 -8.30 -3.25 -15.26
CA LEU A 244 -9.49 -2.57 -14.75
C LEU A 244 -10.16 -1.69 -15.83
N ASN A 245 -9.40 -1.02 -16.68
CA ASN A 245 -9.94 -0.27 -17.81
C ASN A 245 -10.74 -1.18 -18.76
N GLU A 246 -10.18 -2.33 -19.12
CA GLU A 246 -10.80 -3.29 -20.03
C GLU A 246 -12.03 -3.95 -19.41
N THR A 247 -11.90 -4.48 -18.19
CA THR A 247 -12.89 -5.38 -17.60
C THR A 247 -13.93 -4.69 -16.73
N ARG A 248 -13.62 -3.48 -16.19
CA ARG A 248 -14.47 -2.73 -15.26
C ARG A 248 -14.82 -1.33 -15.75
N LYS A 249 -14.39 -0.95 -16.95
CA LYS A 249 -14.60 0.39 -17.54
C LYS A 249 -14.05 1.50 -16.64
N ALA A 250 -12.96 1.21 -15.91
CA ALA A 250 -12.20 2.23 -15.23
C ALA A 250 -11.61 3.22 -16.23
N ALA A 251 -11.09 4.33 -15.76
CA ALA A 251 -10.63 5.41 -16.64
C ALA A 251 -9.22 5.87 -16.26
N TYR A 252 -8.34 4.94 -15.86
CA TYR A 252 -6.94 5.23 -15.60
C TYR A 252 -6.22 5.62 -16.89
N ASP A 253 -5.41 6.68 -16.84
CA ASP A 253 -4.64 7.11 -17.99
C ASP A 253 -3.32 6.33 -18.08
N ILE A 254 -3.33 5.26 -18.89
CA ILE A 254 -2.18 4.38 -19.08
C ILE A 254 -1.00 5.14 -19.71
N GLY A 255 -1.28 6.10 -20.61
CA GLY A 255 -0.23 6.91 -21.21
C GLY A 255 0.57 7.69 -20.16
N ARG A 256 -0.11 8.29 -19.19
CA ARG A 256 0.54 9.01 -18.08
C ARG A 256 1.33 8.08 -17.16
N ILE A 257 0.81 6.88 -16.88
CA ILE A 257 1.56 5.86 -16.11
C ILE A 257 2.86 5.51 -16.84
N LEU A 258 2.79 5.21 -18.14
CA LEU A 258 3.98 4.83 -18.92
C LEU A 258 4.99 5.98 -19.06
N GLU A 259 4.54 7.21 -19.26
CA GLU A 259 5.41 8.39 -19.27
C GLU A 259 6.16 8.53 -17.93
N THR A 260 5.46 8.38 -16.80
CA THR A 260 6.07 8.45 -15.46
C THR A 260 7.07 7.32 -15.22
N ILE A 261 6.77 6.11 -15.70
CA ILE A 261 7.70 4.98 -15.63
C ILE A 261 8.99 5.30 -16.40
N GLU A 262 8.87 5.74 -17.65
CA GLU A 262 10.03 5.98 -18.51
C GLU A 262 10.89 7.14 -17.98
N SER A 263 10.27 8.26 -17.57
CA SER A 263 11.00 9.45 -17.13
C SER A 263 11.62 9.30 -15.73
N ASP A 264 10.92 8.67 -14.78
CA ASP A 264 11.25 8.77 -13.36
C ASP A 264 11.63 7.42 -12.72
N ILE A 265 11.20 6.27 -13.28
CA ILE A 265 11.45 4.94 -12.69
C ILE A 265 12.59 4.19 -13.39
N MET A 266 12.67 4.26 -14.73
CA MET A 266 13.67 3.49 -15.47
C MET A 266 15.11 3.87 -15.14
N GLY A 267 15.34 5.12 -14.68
CA GLY A 267 16.64 5.57 -14.17
C GLY A 267 17.09 4.84 -12.91
N PHE A 268 16.15 4.46 -12.03
CA PHE A 268 16.41 3.61 -10.85
C PHE A 268 16.60 2.15 -11.25
N TYR A 269 15.73 1.63 -12.11
CA TYR A 269 15.82 0.24 -12.56
C TYR A 269 17.18 -0.11 -13.15
N LYS A 270 17.75 0.78 -13.96
CA LYS A 270 19.12 0.60 -14.52
C LYS A 270 20.23 0.55 -13.47
N LYS A 271 19.99 1.07 -12.26
CA LYS A 271 20.98 1.09 -11.16
C LYS A 271 20.75 -0.04 -10.16
N VAL A 272 19.50 -0.37 -9.89
CA VAL A 272 19.10 -1.34 -8.84
C VAL A 272 17.94 -2.18 -9.37
N GLU A 273 18.25 -3.16 -10.19
CA GLU A 273 17.26 -4.04 -10.79
C GLU A 273 16.40 -4.74 -9.73
N TRP A 274 15.12 -4.90 -10.02
CA TRP A 274 14.16 -5.73 -9.29
C TRP A 274 13.47 -6.66 -10.27
N GLY A 275 12.69 -7.60 -9.78
CA GLY A 275 12.06 -8.65 -10.56
C GLY A 275 12.47 -10.02 -10.04
N TYR A 276 12.04 -11.05 -10.74
CA TYR A 276 12.39 -12.43 -10.40
C TYR A 276 13.90 -12.65 -10.43
N SER A 277 14.42 -13.23 -9.35
CA SER A 277 15.81 -13.67 -9.28
C SER A 277 15.95 -14.85 -8.32
N LEU A 278 16.98 -15.68 -8.52
CA LEU A 278 17.23 -16.83 -7.66
C LEU A 278 17.41 -16.45 -6.17
N PRO A 279 18.13 -15.37 -5.80
CA PRO A 279 18.23 -14.95 -4.41
C PRO A 279 16.89 -14.60 -3.78
N TYR A 280 15.98 -13.91 -4.49
CA TYR A 280 14.67 -13.56 -3.95
C TYR A 280 13.74 -14.76 -3.86
N PHE A 281 13.83 -15.69 -4.80
CA PHE A 281 13.12 -16.97 -4.72
C PHE A 281 13.60 -17.78 -3.51
N ALA A 282 14.91 -17.93 -3.32
CA ALA A 282 15.48 -18.68 -2.20
C ALA A 282 15.14 -18.04 -0.83
N ALA A 283 15.25 -16.71 -0.73
CA ALA A 283 14.91 -15.98 0.50
C ALA A 283 13.43 -16.07 0.89
N ALA A 284 12.55 -16.39 -0.05
CA ALA A 284 11.13 -16.59 0.22
C ALA A 284 10.82 -17.97 0.83
N LEU A 285 11.80 -18.91 0.81
CA LEU A 285 11.67 -20.28 1.33
C LEU A 285 12.28 -20.46 2.73
N THR A 286 13.00 -19.46 3.25
CA THR A 286 13.65 -19.47 4.57
C THR A 286 12.88 -18.65 5.59
#